data_f2a37240d5ba8a62655046e70d5cd1c3
#
_entry.id   f2a37240d5ba8a62655046e70d5cd1c3
#
_cell.length_a   1.000
_cell.length_b   1.000
_cell.length_c   1.000
_cell.angle_alpha   90.00
_cell.angle_beta   90.00
_cell.angle_gamma   90.00
#
_symmetry.space_group_name_H-M   'P 1'
#
loop_
_entity.id
_entity.type
_entity.pdbx_description
1 polymer ?
#
loop_
_entity_poly.entity_id
_entity_poly.type
_entity_poly.pdbx_seq_one_letter_code
_entity_poly.pdbx_strand_id
1 'polypeptide(L)'
;EDFQVQRSDEKPTEQRSNRKLTEGEKKRTRAVFEDLAPRSAQTGDEWWEKLLRNVILISLGLFKKVILADTLGQAVAAGFENVAALRSVDAWVVMLSYTLQLYFDFSGYCDIAMGVAAFFGYDLPLNFDSPYKAVNIMDFWKRWHKTLTDFLTKYVYIPLGGNRKGAFRMYVNFLIVFLVSGIWHGAGWQFVVWGMMHGTLYVITRAVSGYSRRKEAQVAGGRTVREGCTNTNNHGLLRRLSHGVRVLLTFLYVNIAWVFFRASSVKEGVQFLRRLLTGGTGKVSR
;
A
#
# COMPACT_ATOMS: atom_id res chain seq x y z
N GLU A 1 -20.93 41.69 34.59
CA GLU A 1 -21.65 40.38 34.72
C GLU A 1 -20.64 39.27 34.57
N ASP A 2 -20.37 38.61 35.68
CA ASP A 2 -19.29 37.63 35.88
C ASP A 2 -19.58 36.32 35.16
N PHE A 3 -18.69 35.93 34.27
CA PHE A 3 -18.70 34.59 33.67
C PHE A 3 -17.82 33.67 34.52
N GLN A 4 -18.44 32.96 35.47
CA GLN A 4 -17.78 31.92 36.26
C GLN A 4 -17.56 30.69 35.42
N VAL A 5 -16.30 30.38 35.09
CA VAL A 5 -15.86 29.11 34.50
C VAL A 5 -15.84 28.07 35.61
N GLN A 6 -16.82 27.16 35.60
CA GLN A 6 -16.79 25.93 36.44
C GLN A 6 -15.68 25.02 35.89
N ARG A 7 -14.61 24.87 36.67
CA ARG A 7 -13.63 23.78 36.48
C ARG A 7 -14.27 22.49 36.97
N SER A 8 -14.60 21.60 36.08
CA SER A 8 -14.87 20.21 36.42
C SER A 8 -13.55 19.50 36.68
N ASP A 9 -13.30 19.19 37.95
CA ASP A 9 -12.23 18.31 38.42
C ASP A 9 -12.56 16.85 38.06
N GLU A 10 -12.38 16.46 36.80
CA GLU A 10 -12.33 15.06 36.43
C GLU A 10 -10.90 14.53 36.63
N LYS A 11 -10.70 13.78 37.72
CA LYS A 11 -9.49 12.97 37.93
C LYS A 11 -9.29 12.02 36.75
N PRO A 12 -8.09 11.93 36.16
CA PRO A 12 -7.80 10.92 35.14
C PRO A 12 -7.96 9.54 35.77
N THR A 13 -8.81 8.74 35.17
CA THR A 13 -9.07 7.34 35.58
C THR A 13 -7.79 6.51 35.38
N GLU A 14 -7.17 6.21 36.52
CA GLU A 14 -5.94 5.41 36.69
C GLU A 14 -6.21 3.90 36.49
N GLN A 15 -6.88 3.52 35.40
CA GLN A 15 -7.27 2.13 35.12
C GLN A 15 -6.77 1.62 33.76
N ARG A 16 -5.52 1.98 33.37
CA ARG A 16 -4.90 1.45 32.14
C ARG A 16 -3.46 0.94 32.28
N SER A 17 -3.06 0.50 33.47
CA SER A 17 -1.67 0.06 33.66
C SER A 17 -1.52 -1.24 34.45
N ASN A 18 -2.18 -2.35 34.02
CA ASN A 18 -1.81 -3.68 34.56
C ASN A 18 -1.98 -4.80 33.51
N ARG A 19 -1.79 -4.51 32.22
CA ARG A 19 -1.64 -5.57 31.24
C ARG A 19 -0.17 -6.01 31.26
N LYS A 20 0.09 -7.19 31.86
CA LYS A 20 1.42 -7.83 31.76
C LYS A 20 1.74 -8.04 30.28
N LEU A 21 2.80 -7.39 29.80
CA LEU A 21 3.33 -7.56 28.44
C LEU A 21 3.71 -9.03 28.24
N THR A 22 3.38 -9.59 27.08
CA THR A 22 3.86 -10.93 26.70
C THR A 22 5.38 -10.91 26.53
N GLU A 23 6.04 -12.05 26.63
CA GLU A 23 7.50 -12.15 26.44
C GLU A 23 7.96 -11.61 25.06
N GLY A 24 7.10 -11.75 24.03
CA GLY A 24 7.36 -11.17 22.71
C GLY A 24 7.27 -9.64 22.67
N GLU A 25 6.33 -9.06 23.44
CA GLU A 25 6.20 -7.61 23.59
C GLU A 25 7.35 -7.04 24.42
N LYS A 26 7.77 -7.72 25.49
CA LYS A 26 8.96 -7.34 26.28
C LYS A 26 10.24 -7.39 25.46
N LYS A 27 10.41 -8.42 24.61
CA LYS A 27 11.57 -8.54 23.72
C LYS A 27 11.58 -7.43 22.67
N ARG A 28 10.44 -7.05 22.12
CA ARG A 28 10.30 -5.90 21.18
C ARG A 28 10.58 -4.57 21.89
N THR A 29 10.01 -4.37 23.08
CA THR A 29 10.23 -3.14 23.87
C THR A 29 11.70 -3.03 24.27
N ARG A 30 12.35 -4.15 24.67
CA ARG A 30 13.76 -4.18 25.04
C ARG A 30 14.67 -3.88 23.84
N ALA A 31 14.38 -4.44 22.67
CA ALA A 31 15.10 -4.11 21.43
C ALA A 31 14.99 -2.64 21.06
N VAL A 32 13.80 -2.03 21.22
CA VAL A 32 13.60 -0.59 21.00
C VAL A 32 14.37 0.26 22.03
N PHE A 33 14.43 -0.16 23.30
CA PHE A 33 15.20 0.56 24.33
C PHE A 33 16.71 0.34 24.21
N GLU A 34 17.16 -0.82 23.76
CA GLU A 34 18.58 -1.09 23.47
C GLU A 34 19.08 -0.28 22.25
N ASP A 35 18.20 -0.03 21.25
CA ASP A 35 18.48 0.89 20.14
C ASP A 35 18.44 2.39 20.54
N LEU A 36 17.78 2.72 21.64
CA LEU A 36 17.75 4.08 22.22
C LEU A 36 18.87 4.37 23.23
N ALA A 37 19.78 3.41 23.45
CA ALA A 37 20.95 3.63 24.31
C ALA A 37 21.78 4.82 23.82
N PRO A 38 22.26 5.69 24.71
CA PRO A 38 22.96 6.91 24.30
C PRO A 38 24.17 6.57 23.45
N ARG A 39 24.31 7.29 22.34
CA ARG A 39 25.33 7.14 21.28
C ARG A 39 26.79 7.20 21.73
N SER A 40 27.05 7.45 23.02
CA SER A 40 28.40 7.60 23.60
C SER A 40 29.25 6.31 23.66
N ALA A 41 28.66 5.14 23.30
CA ALA A 41 29.37 3.85 23.37
C ALA A 41 29.57 3.17 21.98
N GLN A 42 29.34 3.88 20.88
CA GLN A 42 29.59 3.30 19.55
C GLN A 42 31.07 3.39 19.20
N THR A 43 31.63 2.25 18.78
CA THR A 43 33.01 2.21 18.26
C THR A 43 33.08 3.05 16.96
N GLY A 44 34.26 3.57 16.62
CA GLY A 44 34.42 4.37 15.38
C GLY A 44 33.96 3.63 14.13
N ASP A 45 34.12 2.31 14.08
CA ASP A 45 33.72 1.46 12.96
C ASP A 45 32.18 1.41 12.78
N GLU A 46 31.43 1.32 13.87
CA GLU A 46 29.93 1.34 13.80
C GLU A 46 29.41 2.68 13.30
N TRP A 47 30.08 3.79 13.60
CA TRP A 47 29.70 5.10 13.11
C TRP A 47 29.89 5.20 11.59
N TRP A 48 31.04 4.73 11.07
CA TRP A 48 31.34 4.72 9.63
C TRP A 48 30.38 3.83 8.85
N GLU A 49 30.03 2.65 9.36
CA GLU A 49 29.05 1.76 8.74
C GLU A 49 27.67 2.42 8.64
N LYS A 50 27.19 3.09 9.69
CA LYS A 50 25.92 3.81 9.70
C LYS A 50 25.95 4.99 8.71
N LEU A 51 27.03 5.76 8.71
CA LEU A 51 27.22 6.87 7.77
C LEU A 51 27.14 6.36 6.33
N LEU A 52 27.93 5.34 6.00
CA LEU A 52 27.98 4.76 4.66
C LEU A 52 26.61 4.23 4.23
N ARG A 53 25.91 3.51 5.11
CA ARG A 53 24.56 3.01 4.86
C ARG A 53 23.59 4.14 4.54
N ASN A 54 23.64 5.23 5.29
CA ASN A 54 22.74 6.38 5.07
C ASN A 54 23.06 7.09 3.74
N VAL A 55 24.33 7.27 3.41
CA VAL A 55 24.77 7.85 2.12
C VAL A 55 24.35 6.96 0.96
N ILE A 56 24.52 5.63 1.06
CA ILE A 56 24.05 4.68 0.03
C ILE A 56 22.54 4.77 -0.12
N LEU A 57 21.77 4.83 0.96
CA LEU A 57 20.32 4.91 0.90
C LEU A 57 19.84 6.19 0.21
N ILE A 58 20.43 7.34 0.52
CA ILE A 58 20.16 8.62 -0.16
C ILE A 58 20.54 8.53 -1.64
N SER A 59 21.70 7.97 -1.96
CA SER A 59 22.17 7.82 -3.35
C SER A 59 21.25 6.92 -4.16
N LEU A 60 20.79 5.80 -3.60
CA LEU A 60 19.80 4.92 -4.22
C LEU A 60 18.44 5.63 -4.40
N GLY A 61 18.02 6.42 -3.41
CA GLY A 61 16.82 7.23 -3.50
C GLY A 61 16.89 8.26 -4.62
N LEU A 62 18.01 8.98 -4.75
CA LEU A 62 18.27 9.92 -5.83
C LEU A 62 18.30 9.21 -7.20
N PHE A 63 18.96 8.08 -7.30
CA PHE A 63 18.96 7.27 -8.54
C PHE A 63 17.54 6.87 -8.94
N LYS A 64 16.72 6.38 -8.01
CA LYS A 64 15.31 6.04 -8.27
C LYS A 64 14.52 7.25 -8.75
N LYS A 65 14.70 8.41 -8.09
CA LYS A 65 13.95 9.63 -8.40
C LYS A 65 14.42 10.25 -9.72
N VAL A 66 15.69 10.56 -9.85
CA VAL A 66 16.21 11.39 -10.95
C VAL A 66 16.43 10.55 -12.22
N ILE A 67 16.94 9.32 -12.09
CA ILE A 67 17.24 8.51 -13.27
C ILE A 67 16.04 7.68 -13.71
N LEU A 68 15.40 6.96 -12.79
CA LEU A 68 14.31 6.05 -13.17
C LEU A 68 12.97 6.77 -13.31
N ALA A 69 12.53 7.48 -12.28
CA ALA A 69 11.20 8.08 -12.27
C ALA A 69 11.07 9.24 -13.27
N ASP A 70 12.04 10.15 -13.31
CA ASP A 70 11.97 11.32 -14.21
C ASP A 70 12.09 10.91 -15.68
N THR A 71 12.92 9.91 -16.01
CA THR A 71 13.00 9.37 -17.37
C THR A 71 11.67 8.72 -17.80
N LEU A 72 11.08 7.88 -16.94
CA LEU A 72 9.76 7.29 -17.22
C LEU A 72 8.66 8.35 -17.28
N GLY A 73 8.79 9.41 -16.48
CA GLY A 73 7.88 10.55 -16.45
C GLY A 73 7.76 11.29 -17.78
N GLN A 74 8.84 11.37 -18.56
CA GLN A 74 8.80 11.99 -19.90
C GLN A 74 7.88 11.20 -20.85
N ALA A 75 8.00 9.86 -20.88
CA ALA A 75 7.13 9.01 -21.68
C ALA A 75 5.67 9.09 -21.23
N VAL A 76 5.43 9.18 -19.91
CA VAL A 76 4.08 9.34 -19.35
C VAL A 76 3.49 10.70 -19.72
N ALA A 77 4.25 11.78 -19.60
CA ALA A 77 3.79 13.13 -19.96
C ALA A 77 3.39 13.19 -21.44
N ALA A 78 4.25 12.73 -22.35
CA ALA A 78 3.98 12.67 -23.78
C ALA A 78 2.73 11.83 -24.10
N GLY A 79 2.53 10.70 -23.41
CA GLY A 79 1.36 9.83 -23.61
C GLY A 79 0.05 10.44 -23.15
N PHE A 80 0.04 11.15 -22.00
CA PHE A 80 -1.15 11.82 -21.49
C PHE A 80 -1.44 13.17 -22.12
N GLU A 81 -0.46 13.79 -22.82
CA GLU A 81 -0.70 15.02 -23.59
C GLU A 81 -1.67 14.80 -24.74
N ASN A 82 -1.61 13.64 -25.40
CA ASN A 82 -2.52 13.31 -26.49
C ASN A 82 -3.02 11.85 -26.45
N VAL A 83 -3.85 11.55 -25.46
CA VAL A 83 -4.45 10.21 -25.27
C VAL A 83 -5.21 9.74 -26.52
N ALA A 84 -5.84 10.68 -27.28
CA ALA A 84 -6.60 10.34 -28.47
C ALA A 84 -5.73 9.77 -29.62
N ALA A 85 -4.47 10.09 -29.69
CA ALA A 85 -3.54 9.61 -30.71
C ALA A 85 -2.83 8.30 -30.37
N LEU A 86 -2.92 7.83 -29.10
CA LEU A 86 -2.22 6.62 -28.68
C LEU A 86 -2.71 5.38 -29.44
N ARG A 87 -1.76 4.58 -29.92
CA ARG A 87 -2.01 3.18 -30.33
C ARG A 87 -2.04 2.29 -29.10
N SER A 88 -2.60 1.09 -29.20
CA SER A 88 -2.67 0.15 -28.07
C SER A 88 -1.31 -0.13 -27.43
N VAL A 89 -0.28 -0.39 -28.24
CA VAL A 89 1.07 -0.65 -27.73
C VAL A 89 1.62 0.55 -26.96
N ASP A 90 1.44 1.76 -27.49
CA ASP A 90 1.89 3.00 -26.82
C ASP A 90 1.16 3.20 -25.49
N ALA A 91 -0.15 2.93 -25.46
CA ALA A 91 -0.95 3.00 -24.22
C ALA A 91 -0.46 1.99 -23.14
N TRP A 92 -0.10 0.76 -23.56
CA TRP A 92 0.51 -0.21 -22.63
C TRP A 92 1.84 0.29 -22.07
N VAL A 93 2.71 0.80 -22.94
CA VAL A 93 4.02 1.35 -22.54
C VAL A 93 3.82 2.52 -21.56
N VAL A 94 2.93 3.46 -21.87
CA VAL A 94 2.64 4.63 -21.00
C VAL A 94 2.09 4.19 -19.65
N MET A 95 1.14 3.24 -19.61
CA MET A 95 0.55 2.73 -18.38
C MET A 95 1.58 2.05 -17.47
N LEU A 96 2.42 1.17 -18.06
CA LEU A 96 3.48 0.49 -17.31
C LEU A 96 4.57 1.47 -16.85
N SER A 97 4.93 2.44 -17.70
CA SER A 97 5.86 3.51 -17.34
C SER A 97 5.34 4.32 -16.15
N TYR A 98 4.05 4.67 -16.13
CA TYR A 98 3.48 5.39 -15.00
C TYR A 98 3.50 4.58 -13.70
N THR A 99 3.18 3.29 -13.78
CA THR A 99 3.23 2.39 -12.63
C THR A 99 4.63 2.32 -12.01
N LEU A 100 5.67 2.22 -12.85
CA LEU A 100 7.06 2.20 -12.40
C LEU A 100 7.52 3.60 -11.95
N GLN A 101 7.15 4.65 -12.68
CA GLN A 101 7.42 6.04 -12.31
C GLN A 101 6.92 6.34 -10.91
N LEU A 102 5.64 6.08 -10.64
CA LEU A 102 5.01 6.36 -9.34
C LEU A 102 5.72 5.61 -8.21
N TYR A 103 6.10 4.36 -8.44
CA TYR A 103 6.81 3.56 -7.45
C TYR A 103 8.23 4.09 -7.19
N PHE A 104 9.00 4.37 -8.24
CA PHE A 104 10.37 4.83 -8.08
C PHE A 104 10.44 6.26 -7.54
N ASP A 105 9.52 7.13 -7.96
CA ASP A 105 9.40 8.49 -7.46
C ASP A 105 9.16 8.49 -5.95
N PHE A 106 8.13 7.80 -5.49
CA PHE A 106 7.74 7.82 -4.10
C PHE A 106 8.66 6.94 -3.21
N SER A 107 9.09 5.76 -3.67
CA SER A 107 10.05 4.96 -2.90
C SER A 107 11.42 5.63 -2.82
N GLY A 108 11.85 6.32 -3.88
CA GLY A 108 13.08 7.12 -3.88
C GLY A 108 13.02 8.27 -2.88
N TYR A 109 11.91 9.00 -2.85
CA TYR A 109 11.66 10.02 -1.83
C TYR A 109 11.74 9.43 -0.41
N CYS A 110 11.13 8.27 -0.17
CA CYS A 110 11.18 7.62 1.15
C CYS A 110 12.61 7.20 1.54
N ASP A 111 13.39 6.68 0.59
CA ASP A 111 14.78 6.29 0.85
C ASP A 111 15.63 7.53 1.21
N ILE A 112 15.46 8.64 0.47
CA ILE A 112 16.14 9.91 0.79
C ILE A 112 15.73 10.38 2.19
N ALA A 113 14.42 10.40 2.48
CA ALA A 113 13.91 10.85 3.78
C ALA A 113 14.43 9.98 4.94
N MET A 114 14.44 8.64 4.77
CA MET A 114 15.00 7.72 5.77
C MET A 114 16.49 7.93 5.98
N GLY A 115 17.27 8.09 4.89
CA GLY A 115 18.70 8.34 4.98
C GLY A 115 19.02 9.66 5.67
N VAL A 116 18.28 10.74 5.32
CA VAL A 116 18.45 12.05 5.95
C VAL A 116 18.05 12.01 7.43
N ALA A 117 16.89 11.43 7.76
CA ALA A 117 16.43 11.34 9.14
C ALA A 117 17.40 10.56 10.03
N ALA A 118 18.02 9.52 9.49
CA ALA A 118 19.00 8.70 10.20
C ALA A 118 20.28 9.48 10.59
N PHE A 119 20.69 10.52 9.83
CA PHE A 119 21.77 11.43 10.26
C PHE A 119 21.43 12.21 11.53
N PHE A 120 20.13 12.54 11.71
CA PHE A 120 19.64 13.21 12.91
C PHE A 120 19.23 12.24 14.02
N GLY A 121 19.41 10.92 13.80
CA GLY A 121 19.09 9.88 14.78
C GLY A 121 17.63 9.48 14.84
N TYR A 122 16.86 9.77 13.80
CA TYR A 122 15.47 9.36 13.69
C TYR A 122 15.33 8.17 12.74
N ASP A 123 14.62 7.13 13.17
CA ASP A 123 14.26 5.99 12.35
C ASP A 123 12.86 6.19 11.78
N LEU A 124 12.76 6.39 10.47
CA LEU A 124 11.48 6.46 9.79
C LEU A 124 10.99 5.07 9.37
N PRO A 125 9.67 4.82 9.46
CA PRO A 125 9.09 3.55 9.08
C PRO A 125 9.17 3.32 7.57
N LEU A 126 9.38 2.04 7.19
CA LEU A 126 9.38 1.63 5.78
C LEU A 126 7.98 1.76 5.17
N ASN A 127 7.87 2.50 4.06
CA ASN A 127 6.62 2.73 3.35
C ASN A 127 6.30 1.68 2.28
N PHE A 128 7.31 1.04 1.70
CA PHE A 128 7.17 0.09 0.59
C PHE A 128 7.84 -1.24 0.90
N ASP A 129 7.14 -2.34 0.59
CA ASP A 129 7.64 -3.71 0.71
C ASP A 129 7.29 -4.52 -0.54
N SER A 130 7.98 -4.25 -1.65
CA SER A 130 7.76 -4.93 -2.94
C SER A 130 6.27 -5.04 -3.33
N PRO A 131 5.51 -3.92 -3.41
CA PRO A 131 4.05 -3.94 -3.52
C PRO A 131 3.53 -4.64 -4.78
N TYR A 132 4.28 -4.61 -5.87
CA TYR A 132 3.88 -5.26 -7.13
C TYR A 132 4.07 -6.79 -7.15
N LYS A 133 4.57 -7.38 -6.05
CA LYS A 133 4.57 -8.83 -5.81
C LYS A 133 3.32 -9.30 -5.04
N ALA A 134 2.38 -8.41 -4.78
CA ALA A 134 1.18 -8.72 -4.02
C ALA A 134 0.27 -9.71 -4.75
N VAL A 135 -0.26 -10.69 -4.02
CA VAL A 135 -1.12 -11.75 -4.55
C VAL A 135 -2.61 -11.40 -4.56
N ASN A 136 -2.99 -10.28 -3.98
CA ASN A 136 -4.32 -9.69 -3.99
C ASN A 136 -4.26 -8.24 -3.51
N ILE A 137 -5.38 -7.51 -3.63
CA ILE A 137 -5.45 -6.10 -3.27
C ILE A 137 -5.23 -5.84 -1.77
N MET A 138 -5.59 -6.78 -0.89
CA MET A 138 -5.35 -6.64 0.55
C MET A 138 -3.86 -6.76 0.88
N ASP A 139 -3.13 -7.65 0.17
CA ASP A 139 -1.67 -7.79 0.29
C ASP A 139 -0.96 -6.58 -0.31
N PHE A 140 -1.47 -6.01 -1.42
CA PHE A 140 -0.95 -4.79 -2.02
C PHE A 140 -0.95 -3.62 -1.02
N TRP A 141 -2.07 -3.35 -0.34
CA TRP A 141 -2.18 -2.25 0.62
C TRP A 141 -1.40 -2.48 1.92
N LYS A 142 -0.98 -3.70 2.23
CA LYS A 142 -0.01 -3.97 3.31
C LYS A 142 1.42 -3.62 2.93
N ARG A 143 1.70 -3.45 1.63
CA ARG A 143 3.03 -3.24 1.06
C ARG A 143 3.22 -1.87 0.44
N TRP A 144 2.14 -1.20 0.07
CA TRP A 144 2.11 0.13 -0.55
C TRP A 144 1.73 1.18 0.48
N HIS A 145 2.57 2.24 0.60
CA HIS A 145 2.32 3.42 1.45
C HIS A 145 1.81 3.04 2.86
N LYS A 146 2.60 2.25 3.57
CA LYS A 146 2.21 1.63 4.85
C LYS A 146 1.83 2.67 5.90
N THR A 147 2.56 3.79 5.98
CA THR A 147 2.27 4.85 6.94
C THR A 147 0.92 5.51 6.72
N LEU A 148 0.48 5.70 5.45
CA LEU A 148 -0.87 6.19 5.15
C LEU A 148 -1.92 5.15 5.53
N THR A 149 -1.68 3.87 5.24
CA THR A 149 -2.59 2.78 5.62
C THR A 149 -2.77 2.71 7.15
N ASP A 150 -1.69 2.86 7.90
CA ASP A 150 -1.72 2.90 9.37
C ASP A 150 -2.45 4.15 9.88
N PHE A 151 -2.20 5.31 9.27
CA PHE A 151 -2.89 6.57 9.59
C PHE A 151 -4.41 6.44 9.37
N LEU A 152 -4.83 6.01 8.18
CA LEU A 152 -6.24 5.84 7.85
C LEU A 152 -6.91 4.77 8.73
N THR A 153 -6.18 3.71 9.08
CA THR A 153 -6.66 2.69 10.01
C THR A 153 -6.92 3.30 11.40
N LYS A 154 -5.97 4.07 11.92
CA LYS A 154 -6.04 4.65 13.26
C LYS A 154 -7.08 5.76 13.37
N TYR A 155 -7.13 6.64 12.37
CA TYR A 155 -7.91 7.87 12.47
C TYR A 155 -9.24 7.84 11.71
N VAL A 156 -9.47 6.88 10.81
CA VAL A 156 -10.73 6.74 10.07
C VAL A 156 -11.40 5.41 10.39
N TYR A 157 -10.73 4.26 10.16
CA TYR A 157 -11.35 2.96 10.30
C TYR A 157 -11.77 2.62 11.74
N ILE A 158 -10.87 2.81 12.71
CA ILE A 158 -11.13 2.50 14.12
C ILE A 158 -12.23 3.41 14.70
N PRO A 159 -12.24 4.74 14.50
CA PRO A 159 -13.32 5.61 14.97
C PRO A 159 -14.70 5.26 14.38
N LEU A 160 -14.78 4.78 13.13
CA LEU A 160 -16.01 4.29 12.52
C LEU A 160 -16.55 2.98 13.15
N GLY A 161 -15.81 2.40 14.11
CA GLY A 161 -16.13 1.16 14.80
C GLY A 161 -15.36 -0.06 14.31
N GLY A 162 -14.49 0.09 13.28
CA GLY A 162 -13.65 -0.97 12.76
C GLY A 162 -14.45 -2.21 12.34
N ASN A 163 -14.08 -3.37 12.86
CA ASN A 163 -14.76 -4.66 12.65
C ASN A 163 -15.71 -5.07 13.79
N ARG A 164 -15.92 -4.22 14.80
CA ARG A 164 -16.67 -4.57 16.02
C ARG A 164 -18.19 -4.57 15.81
N LYS A 165 -18.70 -3.85 14.81
CA LYS A 165 -20.14 -3.65 14.54
C LYS A 165 -20.70 -4.59 13.45
N GLY A 166 -20.12 -5.79 13.31
CA GLY A 166 -20.54 -6.79 12.32
C GLY A 166 -19.92 -6.63 10.92
N ALA A 167 -20.08 -7.64 10.09
CA ALA A 167 -19.42 -7.74 8.79
C ALA A 167 -19.87 -6.67 7.79
N PHE A 168 -21.17 -6.37 7.73
CA PHE A 168 -21.70 -5.35 6.82
C PHE A 168 -21.10 -3.97 7.13
N ARG A 169 -21.13 -3.56 8.41
CA ARG A 169 -20.55 -2.28 8.82
C ARG A 169 -19.04 -2.22 8.56
N MET A 170 -18.33 -3.32 8.76
CA MET A 170 -16.91 -3.43 8.43
C MET A 170 -16.65 -3.15 6.93
N TYR A 171 -17.48 -3.71 6.02
CA TYR A 171 -17.33 -3.46 4.60
C TYR A 171 -17.60 -2.00 4.23
N VAL A 172 -18.64 -1.39 4.81
CA VAL A 172 -18.93 0.05 4.64
C VAL A 172 -17.75 0.88 5.14
N ASN A 173 -17.18 0.55 6.30
CA ASN A 173 -16.03 1.26 6.84
C ASN A 173 -14.81 1.20 5.88
N PHE A 174 -14.54 0.06 5.23
CA PHE A 174 -13.49 0.00 4.21
C PHE A 174 -13.78 0.90 3.02
N LEU A 175 -15.01 0.92 2.51
CA LEU A 175 -15.38 1.82 1.41
C LEU A 175 -15.19 3.29 1.79
N ILE A 176 -15.57 3.68 3.02
CA ILE A 176 -15.35 5.04 3.53
C ILE A 176 -13.86 5.36 3.61
N VAL A 177 -13.02 4.45 4.11
CA VAL A 177 -11.55 4.64 4.19
C VAL A 177 -10.96 4.90 2.80
N PHE A 178 -11.34 4.11 1.80
CA PHE A 178 -10.85 4.28 0.45
C PHE A 178 -11.41 5.54 -0.24
N LEU A 179 -12.67 5.90 0.05
CA LEU A 179 -13.25 7.17 -0.39
C LEU A 179 -12.48 8.36 0.18
N VAL A 180 -12.22 8.37 1.50
CA VAL A 180 -11.44 9.41 2.17
C VAL A 180 -10.03 9.47 1.59
N SER A 181 -9.38 8.32 1.34
CA SER A 181 -8.08 8.26 0.69
C SER A 181 -8.11 8.88 -0.71
N GLY A 182 -9.13 8.59 -1.51
CA GLY A 182 -9.29 9.18 -2.83
C GLY A 182 -9.44 10.70 -2.78
N ILE A 183 -10.33 11.21 -1.94
CA ILE A 183 -10.56 12.67 -1.76
C ILE A 183 -9.30 13.36 -1.25
N TRP A 184 -8.54 12.71 -0.37
CA TRP A 184 -7.29 13.25 0.17
C TRP A 184 -6.22 13.42 -0.93
N HIS A 185 -6.20 12.55 -1.95
CA HIS A 185 -5.27 12.66 -3.07
C HIS A 185 -5.60 13.81 -4.04
N GLY A 186 -6.84 14.31 -4.04
CA GLY A 186 -7.22 15.44 -4.87
C GLY A 186 -8.72 15.63 -5.00
N ALA A 187 -9.15 16.84 -5.37
CA ALA A 187 -10.55 17.24 -5.48
C ALA A 187 -11.26 16.72 -6.77
N GLY A 188 -10.55 16.00 -7.63
CA GLY A 188 -11.10 15.51 -8.90
C GLY A 188 -11.84 14.18 -8.76
N TRP A 189 -12.91 14.00 -9.54
CA TRP A 189 -13.71 12.76 -9.57
C TRP A 189 -12.89 11.51 -9.93
N GLN A 190 -11.79 11.64 -10.67
CA GLN A 190 -10.89 10.54 -10.99
C GLN A 190 -10.26 9.92 -9.75
N PHE A 191 -9.98 10.70 -8.71
CA PHE A 191 -9.47 10.19 -7.43
C PHE A 191 -10.55 9.46 -6.63
N VAL A 192 -11.79 9.94 -6.70
CA VAL A 192 -12.95 9.24 -6.11
C VAL A 192 -13.15 7.88 -6.78
N VAL A 193 -13.12 7.84 -8.12
CA VAL A 193 -13.19 6.58 -8.89
C VAL A 193 -12.06 5.65 -8.51
N TRP A 194 -10.81 6.14 -8.46
CA TRP A 194 -9.65 5.37 -8.04
C TRP A 194 -9.82 4.77 -6.63
N GLY A 195 -10.22 5.58 -5.66
CA GLY A 195 -10.44 5.12 -4.29
C GLY A 195 -11.56 4.06 -4.22
N MET A 196 -12.68 4.29 -4.92
CA MET A 196 -13.79 3.33 -4.95
C MET A 196 -13.45 2.03 -5.68
N MET A 197 -12.65 2.05 -6.73
CA MET A 197 -12.12 0.84 -7.36
C MET A 197 -11.35 0.00 -6.33
N HIS A 198 -10.38 0.59 -5.65
CA HIS A 198 -9.60 -0.11 -4.62
C HIS A 198 -10.47 -0.60 -3.46
N GLY A 199 -11.37 0.24 -2.94
CA GLY A 199 -12.29 -0.11 -1.85
C GLY A 199 -13.21 -1.26 -2.20
N THR A 200 -13.79 -1.24 -3.38
CA THR A 200 -14.70 -2.30 -3.86
C THR A 200 -13.97 -3.64 -3.99
N LEU A 201 -12.80 -3.66 -4.67
CA LEU A 201 -12.02 -4.90 -4.79
C LEU A 201 -11.50 -5.41 -3.44
N TYR A 202 -11.15 -4.48 -2.53
CA TYR A 202 -10.74 -4.84 -1.16
C TYR A 202 -11.87 -5.56 -0.42
N VAL A 203 -13.09 -5.01 -0.47
CA VAL A 203 -14.30 -5.60 0.15
C VAL A 203 -14.61 -6.96 -0.45
N ILE A 204 -14.62 -7.08 -1.79
CA ILE A 204 -14.85 -8.37 -2.48
C ILE A 204 -13.80 -9.40 -2.05
N THR A 205 -12.53 -9.05 -2.08
CA THR A 205 -11.43 -9.94 -1.68
C THR A 205 -11.58 -10.39 -0.23
N ARG A 206 -11.97 -9.48 0.65
CA ARG A 206 -12.20 -9.76 2.08
C ARG A 206 -13.38 -10.71 2.29
N ALA A 207 -14.49 -10.49 1.58
CA ALA A 207 -15.69 -11.32 1.65
C ALA A 207 -15.41 -12.74 1.17
N VAL A 208 -14.78 -12.89 -0.01
CA VAL A 208 -14.40 -14.21 -0.58
C VAL A 208 -13.44 -14.95 0.35
N SER A 209 -12.40 -14.29 0.86
CA SER A 209 -11.45 -14.90 1.79
C SER A 209 -12.11 -15.32 3.12
N GLY A 210 -13.09 -14.58 3.60
CA GLY A 210 -13.87 -14.91 4.79
C GLY A 210 -14.76 -16.14 4.56
N TYR A 211 -15.41 -16.21 3.40
CA TYR A 211 -16.24 -17.36 3.02
C TYR A 211 -15.41 -18.65 2.89
N SER A 212 -14.28 -18.58 2.19
CA SER A 212 -13.40 -19.75 2.01
C SER A 212 -12.91 -20.32 3.35
N ARG A 213 -12.47 -19.46 4.28
CA ARG A 213 -12.05 -19.93 5.61
C ARG A 213 -13.18 -20.56 6.42
N ARG A 214 -14.40 -20.03 6.33
CA ARG A 214 -15.58 -20.64 7.01
C ARG A 214 -15.89 -22.02 6.44
N LYS A 215 -15.86 -22.15 5.12
CA LYS A 215 -16.08 -23.43 4.44
C LYS A 215 -15.02 -24.47 4.80
N GLU A 216 -13.75 -24.10 4.82
CA GLU A 216 -12.64 -24.97 5.24
C GLU A 216 -12.80 -25.40 6.71
N ALA A 217 -13.17 -24.51 7.62
CA ALA A 217 -13.41 -24.84 9.01
C ALA A 217 -14.60 -25.79 9.19
N GLN A 218 -15.68 -25.64 8.42
CA GLN A 218 -16.82 -26.56 8.44
C GLN A 218 -16.44 -27.96 7.91
N VAL A 219 -15.65 -28.05 6.85
CA VAL A 219 -15.17 -29.32 6.29
C VAL A 219 -14.17 -30.00 7.24
N ALA A 220 -13.29 -29.24 7.91
CA ALA A 220 -12.34 -29.76 8.88
C ALA A 220 -13.03 -30.28 10.16
N GLY A 221 -14.08 -29.59 10.64
CA GLY A 221 -14.89 -30.01 11.80
C GLY A 221 -15.71 -31.28 11.55
N GLY A 222 -15.90 -31.71 10.29
CA GLY A 222 -16.63 -32.92 9.91
C GLY A 222 -15.77 -34.13 9.53
N ARG A 223 -14.43 -33.99 9.51
CA ARG A 223 -13.49 -35.06 9.17
C ARG A 223 -12.69 -35.51 10.39
N THR A 224 -13.06 -36.67 10.95
CA THR A 224 -12.12 -37.52 11.69
C THR A 224 -10.98 -37.92 10.74
N VAL A 225 -9.76 -37.73 11.20
CA VAL A 225 -8.50 -37.98 10.51
C VAL A 225 -8.51 -39.34 9.85
N ARG A 226 -8.47 -39.41 8.53
CA ARG A 226 -7.98 -40.56 7.76
C ARG A 226 -6.70 -40.10 7.08
N GLU A 227 -5.57 -40.45 7.67
CA GLU A 227 -4.24 -40.36 7.05
C GLU A 227 -4.22 -41.18 5.80
N GLY A 228 -4.05 -40.58 4.66
CA GLY A 228 -3.85 -41.23 3.37
C GLY A 228 -2.83 -40.40 2.58
N CYS A 229 -1.62 -40.94 2.52
CA CYS A 229 -0.50 -40.48 1.70
C CYS A 229 -0.96 -40.16 0.27
N THR A 230 -0.93 -38.89 -0.16
CA THR A 230 -1.11 -38.55 -1.57
C THR A 230 0.06 -37.66 -2.02
N ASN A 231 0.69 -38.17 -3.05
CA ASN A 231 1.74 -37.70 -3.94
C ASN A 231 1.90 -36.15 -3.99
N THR A 232 2.95 -35.61 -3.34
CA THR A 232 3.13 -34.18 -3.07
C THR A 232 3.82 -33.40 -4.19
N ASN A 233 4.26 -34.06 -5.29
CA ASN A 233 5.12 -33.37 -6.27
C ASN A 233 4.37 -32.54 -7.33
N ASN A 234 3.14 -32.89 -7.71
CA ASN A 234 2.37 -32.14 -8.70
C ASN A 234 1.65 -30.90 -8.12
N HIS A 235 1.39 -30.87 -6.81
CA HIS A 235 0.75 -29.71 -6.17
C HIS A 235 1.68 -28.48 -6.07
N GLY A 236 3.00 -28.68 -6.10
CA GLY A 236 3.98 -27.59 -6.00
C GLY A 236 3.99 -26.68 -7.24
N LEU A 237 3.96 -27.26 -8.43
CA LEU A 237 3.99 -26.48 -9.69
C LEU A 237 2.67 -25.74 -9.93
N LEU A 238 1.52 -26.42 -9.78
CA LEU A 238 0.20 -25.80 -9.90
C LEU A 238 0.01 -24.66 -8.88
N ARG A 239 0.50 -24.84 -7.65
CA ARG A 239 0.47 -23.81 -6.62
C ARG A 239 1.35 -22.59 -6.98
N ARG A 240 2.53 -22.80 -7.57
CA ARG A 240 3.41 -21.73 -8.08
C ARG A 240 2.79 -20.99 -9.26
N LEU A 241 2.19 -21.72 -10.21
CA LEU A 241 1.47 -21.12 -11.35
C LEU A 241 0.27 -20.30 -10.88
N SER A 242 -0.52 -20.82 -9.95
CA SER A 242 -1.65 -20.06 -9.37
C SER A 242 -1.17 -18.80 -8.60
N HIS A 243 -0.02 -18.86 -7.95
CA HIS A 243 0.59 -17.70 -7.29
C HIS A 243 0.99 -16.65 -8.31
N GLY A 244 1.70 -17.01 -9.38
CA GLY A 244 2.11 -16.09 -10.44
C GLY A 244 0.93 -15.43 -11.14
N VAL A 245 -0.12 -16.19 -11.45
CA VAL A 245 -1.36 -15.65 -12.04
C VAL A 245 -2.02 -14.64 -11.11
N ARG A 246 -2.09 -14.93 -9.81
CA ARG A 246 -2.66 -13.99 -8.82
C ARG A 246 -1.87 -12.69 -8.71
N VAL A 247 -0.54 -12.77 -8.72
CA VAL A 247 0.34 -11.58 -8.75
C VAL A 247 0.08 -10.78 -10.02
N LEU A 248 0.05 -11.43 -11.19
CA LEU A 248 -0.20 -10.76 -12.47
C LEU A 248 -1.57 -10.07 -12.50
N LEU A 249 -2.64 -10.74 -12.08
CA LEU A 249 -3.98 -10.16 -12.03
C LEU A 249 -4.06 -8.96 -11.09
N THR A 250 -3.43 -9.06 -9.92
CA THR A 250 -3.36 -7.95 -8.96
C THR A 250 -2.59 -6.78 -9.55
N PHE A 251 -1.43 -7.05 -10.16
CA PHE A 251 -0.62 -6.05 -10.82
C PHE A 251 -1.38 -5.34 -11.95
N LEU A 252 -2.03 -6.09 -12.84
CA LEU A 252 -2.85 -5.52 -13.93
C LEU A 252 -3.98 -4.65 -13.40
N TYR A 253 -4.68 -5.11 -12.37
CA TYR A 253 -5.75 -4.31 -11.74
C TYR A 253 -5.22 -2.98 -11.19
N VAL A 254 -4.10 -3.03 -10.48
CA VAL A 254 -3.46 -1.84 -9.92
C VAL A 254 -3.02 -0.87 -11.02
N ASN A 255 -2.47 -1.37 -12.13
CA ASN A 255 -2.14 -0.55 -13.30
C ASN A 255 -3.37 0.16 -13.88
N ILE A 256 -4.50 -0.55 -14.02
CA ILE A 256 -5.76 0.05 -14.50
C ILE A 256 -6.23 1.16 -13.54
N ALA A 257 -6.14 0.92 -12.24
CA ALA A 257 -6.51 1.93 -11.24
C ALA A 257 -5.58 3.16 -11.30
N TRP A 258 -4.27 2.96 -11.51
CA TRP A 258 -3.31 4.05 -11.67
C TRP A 258 -3.58 4.94 -12.88
N VAL A 259 -4.25 4.46 -13.93
CA VAL A 259 -4.67 5.30 -15.07
C VAL A 259 -5.59 6.43 -14.58
N PHE A 260 -6.58 6.12 -13.73
CA PHE A 260 -7.45 7.15 -13.15
C PHE A 260 -6.69 8.10 -12.22
N PHE A 261 -5.72 7.59 -11.48
CA PHE A 261 -4.91 8.41 -10.59
C PHE A 261 -4.06 9.44 -11.36
N ARG A 262 -3.58 9.10 -12.59
CA ARG A 262 -2.79 9.99 -13.45
C ARG A 262 -3.65 10.93 -14.29
N ALA A 263 -4.81 10.47 -14.73
CA ALA A 263 -5.68 11.22 -15.62
C ALA A 263 -6.15 12.56 -15.01
N SER A 264 -6.37 13.56 -15.85
CA SER A 264 -6.92 14.86 -15.45
C SER A 264 -8.43 14.80 -15.16
N SER A 265 -9.13 13.77 -15.69
CA SER A 265 -10.55 13.56 -15.53
C SER A 265 -10.93 12.08 -15.68
N VAL A 266 -12.12 11.71 -15.20
CA VAL A 266 -12.69 10.37 -15.42
C VAL A 266 -12.84 10.07 -16.92
N LYS A 267 -13.23 11.07 -17.72
CA LYS A 267 -13.39 10.94 -19.18
C LYS A 267 -12.05 10.56 -19.84
N GLU A 268 -10.97 11.23 -19.48
CA GLU A 268 -9.63 10.94 -19.99
C GLU A 268 -9.16 9.55 -19.58
N GLY A 269 -9.35 9.14 -18.33
CA GLY A 269 -9.02 7.79 -17.87
C GLY A 269 -9.77 6.70 -18.65
N VAL A 270 -11.07 6.89 -18.88
CA VAL A 270 -11.87 5.96 -19.69
C VAL A 270 -11.40 5.96 -21.15
N GLN A 271 -11.06 7.12 -21.73
CA GLN A 271 -10.53 7.21 -23.07
C GLN A 271 -9.19 6.47 -23.19
N PHE A 272 -8.30 6.63 -22.22
CA PHE A 272 -7.02 5.89 -22.16
C PHE A 272 -7.25 4.38 -22.14
N LEU A 273 -8.16 3.88 -21.29
CA LEU A 273 -8.47 2.45 -21.22
C LEU A 273 -9.10 1.92 -22.52
N ARG A 274 -9.91 2.73 -23.22
CA ARG A 274 -10.40 2.37 -24.55
C ARG A 274 -9.25 2.22 -25.55
N ARG A 275 -8.29 3.14 -25.56
CA ARG A 275 -7.10 3.04 -26.45
C ARG A 275 -6.27 1.80 -26.14
N LEU A 276 -6.12 1.44 -24.89
CA LEU A 276 -5.42 0.24 -24.45
C LEU A 276 -6.03 -1.04 -25.06
N LEU A 277 -7.36 -1.11 -25.19
CA LEU A 277 -8.10 -2.30 -25.63
C LEU A 277 -8.35 -2.33 -27.14
N THR A 278 -8.69 -1.20 -27.78
CA THR A 278 -9.23 -1.19 -29.14
C THR A 278 -8.17 -0.98 -30.23
N GLY A 279 -6.93 -0.68 -29.84
CA GLY A 279 -5.84 -0.44 -30.79
C GLY A 279 -6.30 0.53 -31.87
N GLY A 280 -6.45 1.82 -31.54
CA GLY A 280 -6.95 2.78 -32.50
C GLY A 280 -6.21 2.66 -33.82
N THR A 281 -6.92 2.40 -34.92
CA THR A 281 -6.46 2.61 -36.28
C THR A 281 -6.32 4.12 -36.47
N GLY A 282 -5.28 4.68 -35.83
CA GLY A 282 -4.94 6.08 -35.99
C GLY A 282 -4.53 6.33 -37.41
N LYS A 283 -5.45 6.72 -38.26
CA LYS A 283 -5.06 7.56 -39.41
C LYS A 283 -4.49 8.83 -38.77
N VAL A 284 -3.18 8.92 -38.74
CA VAL A 284 -2.48 10.17 -38.54
C VAL A 284 -2.92 11.07 -39.68
N SER A 285 -3.84 11.99 -39.41
CA SER A 285 -4.04 13.12 -40.31
C SER A 285 -2.72 13.89 -40.30
N ARG A 286 -2.02 13.84 -41.43
CA ARG A 286 -0.86 14.68 -41.71
C ARG A 286 -1.26 16.14 -41.65
#